data_83d587e4baab44da716ba4db7764eec1
#
_entry.id   83d587e4baab44da716ba4db7764eec1
#
_cell.length_a   1.000
_cell.length_b   1.000
_cell.length_c   1.000
_cell.angle_alpha   90.00
_cell.angle_beta   90.00
_cell.angle_gamma   90.00
#
_symmetry.space_group_name_H-M   'P 1'
#
loop_
_entity.id
_entity.type
_entity.pdbx_description
1 polymer ?
#
loop_
_entity_poly.entity_id
_entity_poly.type
_entity_poly.pdbx_seq_one_letter_code
_entity_poly.pdbx_strand_id
1 'polypeptide(L)'
;MINYQKHTLPNGLTVVVNRDRSSKLAAVNLLYKIGARNENPSRTGFAHLFEHLMFRGTKAVPDFDTPVQMACGENNAFTNNDYTDFYITLPKDNIETALWLESDRMTGLDISQENLETEKRVVIEEYKQRYLNQPYGDMSMLLRALAYRVHPYRWAPIGLSP
;
A
#
# COMPACT_ATOMS: atom_id res chain seq x y z
N MET A 1 9.58 -4.18 26.18
CA MET A 1 8.67 -5.09 25.43
C MET A 1 7.43 -4.29 25.09
N ILE A 2 6.98 -4.30 23.82
CA ILE A 2 5.74 -3.61 23.40
C ILE A 2 4.54 -4.37 23.97
N ASN A 3 3.70 -3.67 24.73
CA ASN A 3 2.47 -4.25 25.28
C ASN A 3 1.33 -4.01 24.29
N TYR A 4 0.67 -5.08 23.83
CA TYR A 4 -0.42 -4.98 22.86
C TYR A 4 -1.56 -5.95 23.19
N GLN A 5 -2.74 -5.61 22.71
CA GLN A 5 -3.91 -6.49 22.72
C GLN A 5 -4.19 -6.97 21.30
N LYS A 6 -4.58 -8.23 21.16
CA LYS A 6 -4.91 -8.85 19.87
C LYS A 6 -6.33 -9.39 19.91
N HIS A 7 -7.12 -9.04 18.90
CA HIS A 7 -8.48 -9.51 18.71
C HIS A 7 -8.64 -10.03 17.28
N THR A 8 -9.52 -11.00 17.10
CA THR A 8 -9.95 -11.44 15.76
C THR A 8 -11.44 -11.24 15.67
N LEU A 9 -11.86 -10.45 14.68
CA LEU A 9 -13.26 -10.16 14.42
C LEU A 9 -13.96 -11.38 13.78
N PRO A 10 -15.29 -11.44 13.80
CA PRO A 10 -16.05 -12.57 13.22
C PRO A 10 -15.79 -12.78 11.72
N ASN A 11 -15.42 -11.74 10.99
CA ASN A 11 -15.04 -11.79 9.57
C ASN A 11 -13.58 -12.26 9.33
N GLY A 12 -12.82 -12.60 10.38
CA GLY A 12 -11.43 -13.05 10.31
C GLY A 12 -10.39 -11.93 10.35
N LEU A 13 -10.80 -10.65 10.40
CA LEU A 13 -9.86 -9.54 10.51
C LEU A 13 -9.14 -9.57 11.86
N THR A 14 -7.82 -9.57 11.84
CA THR A 14 -7.00 -9.47 13.05
C THR A 14 -6.74 -8.02 13.39
N VAL A 15 -7.13 -7.61 14.58
CA VAL A 15 -6.89 -6.26 15.11
C VAL A 15 -5.84 -6.33 16.21
N VAL A 16 -4.81 -5.51 16.11
CA VAL A 16 -3.75 -5.37 17.12
C VAL A 16 -3.75 -3.93 17.63
N VAL A 17 -3.91 -3.76 18.93
CA VAL A 17 -3.95 -2.45 19.56
C VAL A 17 -2.79 -2.32 20.55
N ASN A 18 -1.95 -1.33 20.35
CA ASN A 18 -0.96 -0.89 21.30
C ASN A 18 -1.37 0.50 21.84
N ARG A 19 -1.45 0.65 23.15
CA ARG A 19 -1.79 1.91 23.79
C ARG A 19 -0.55 2.59 24.35
N ASP A 20 -0.12 3.67 23.69
CA ASP A 20 0.89 4.59 24.19
C ASP A 20 0.22 5.86 24.72
N ARG A 21 0.44 6.13 26.02
CA ARG A 21 -0.11 7.33 26.68
C ARG A 21 0.81 8.54 26.60
N SER A 22 2.03 8.36 26.15
CA SER A 22 3.02 9.43 26.01
C SER A 22 2.80 10.28 24.76
N SER A 23 2.12 9.72 23.74
CA SER A 23 1.79 10.39 22.48
C SER A 23 0.36 10.93 22.44
N LYS A 24 0.19 12.06 21.77
CA LYS A 24 -1.12 12.61 21.38
C LYS A 24 -1.53 12.19 19.96
N LEU A 25 -0.68 11.46 19.27
CA LEU A 25 -0.95 10.93 17.93
C LEU A 25 -1.47 9.50 18.03
N ALA A 26 -2.27 9.11 17.06
CA ALA A 26 -2.64 7.75 16.77
C ALA A 26 -2.13 7.37 15.37
N ALA A 27 -1.69 6.13 15.21
CA ALA A 27 -1.38 5.54 13.93
C ALA A 27 -2.34 4.38 13.68
N VAL A 28 -3.04 4.43 12.55
CA VAL A 28 -3.85 3.32 12.03
C VAL A 28 -3.07 2.71 10.90
N ASN A 29 -2.76 1.41 11.00
CA ASN A 29 -1.99 0.68 10.03
C ASN A 29 -2.81 -0.51 9.54
N LEU A 30 -2.94 -0.65 8.22
CA LEU A 30 -3.68 -1.72 7.57
C LEU A 30 -2.76 -2.52 6.66
N LEU A 31 -2.45 -3.74 7.07
CA LEU A 31 -1.54 -4.63 6.37
C LEU A 31 -2.31 -5.71 5.60
N TYR A 32 -2.16 -5.69 4.27
CA TYR A 32 -2.60 -6.76 3.38
C TYR A 32 -1.48 -7.76 3.17
N LYS A 33 -1.71 -9.03 3.49
CA LYS A 33 -0.74 -10.13 3.30
C LYS A 33 -0.61 -10.55 1.83
N ILE A 34 -0.55 -9.57 0.95
CA ILE A 34 -0.37 -9.71 -0.49
C ILE A 34 0.71 -8.75 -0.93
N GLY A 35 1.71 -9.27 -1.63
CA GLY A 35 2.79 -8.51 -2.22
C GLY A 35 3.22 -9.14 -3.54
N ALA A 36 4.32 -8.66 -4.10
CA ALA A 36 4.77 -9.09 -5.42
C ALA A 36 4.96 -10.61 -5.56
N ARG A 37 5.31 -11.33 -4.49
CA ARG A 37 5.46 -12.81 -4.53
C ARG A 37 4.17 -13.57 -4.86
N ASN A 38 3.01 -12.93 -4.64
CA ASN A 38 1.71 -13.54 -4.88
C ASN A 38 1.22 -13.39 -6.32
N GLU A 39 1.99 -12.68 -7.15
CA GLU A 39 1.64 -12.36 -8.53
C GLU A 39 1.92 -13.54 -9.48
N ASN A 40 1.21 -13.53 -10.61
CA ASN A 40 1.52 -14.43 -11.70
C ASN A 40 2.83 -13.98 -12.37
N PRO A 41 3.83 -14.86 -12.58
CA PRO A 41 5.10 -14.52 -13.22
C PRO A 41 4.98 -13.86 -14.60
N SER A 42 3.88 -14.09 -15.31
CA SER A 42 3.59 -13.46 -16.62
C SER A 42 2.88 -12.11 -16.50
N ARG A 43 2.49 -11.69 -15.29
CA ARG A 43 1.76 -10.46 -15.01
C ARG A 43 2.18 -9.93 -13.66
N THR A 44 3.32 -9.28 -13.59
CA THR A 44 3.89 -8.71 -12.37
C THR A 44 3.59 -7.22 -12.25
N GLY A 45 3.70 -6.67 -11.03
CA GLY A 45 3.45 -5.25 -10.74
C GLY A 45 2.03 -4.93 -10.29
N PHE A 46 1.14 -5.92 -10.18
CA PHE A 46 -0.25 -5.68 -9.78
C PHE A 46 -0.40 -5.24 -8.34
N ALA A 47 0.36 -5.80 -7.40
CA ALA A 47 0.27 -5.42 -5.99
C ALA A 47 0.59 -3.93 -5.81
N HIS A 48 1.63 -3.44 -6.47
CA HIS A 48 2.02 -2.04 -6.46
C HIS A 48 1.03 -1.14 -7.20
N LEU A 49 0.51 -1.58 -8.35
CA LEU A 49 -0.54 -0.84 -9.06
C LEU A 49 -1.82 -0.71 -8.21
N PHE A 50 -2.20 -1.76 -7.48
CA PHE A 50 -3.33 -1.69 -6.55
C PHE A 50 -3.06 -0.75 -5.38
N GLU A 51 -1.84 -0.65 -4.87
CA GLU A 51 -1.46 0.37 -3.89
C GLU A 51 -1.81 1.76 -4.41
N HIS A 52 -1.40 2.11 -5.64
CA HIS A 52 -1.75 3.39 -6.27
C HIS A 52 -3.27 3.58 -6.42
N LEU A 53 -3.98 2.56 -6.89
CA LEU A 53 -5.43 2.63 -7.06
C LEU A 53 -6.18 2.83 -5.74
N MET A 54 -5.64 2.34 -4.63
CA MET A 54 -6.22 2.52 -3.30
C MET A 54 -6.25 3.99 -2.85
N PHE A 55 -5.40 4.86 -3.40
CA PHE A 55 -5.40 6.30 -3.13
C PHE A 55 -6.39 7.08 -4.01
N ARG A 56 -6.93 6.46 -5.06
CA ARG A 56 -7.97 7.08 -5.90
C ARG A 56 -9.34 7.16 -5.22
N GLY A 57 -9.46 6.53 -4.05
CA GLY A 57 -10.67 6.55 -3.26
C GLY A 57 -11.76 5.60 -3.75
N THR A 58 -12.95 5.89 -3.30
CA THR A 58 -14.16 5.12 -3.57
C THR A 58 -15.22 6.05 -4.18
N LYS A 59 -16.38 5.49 -4.54
CA LYS A 59 -17.52 6.33 -4.97
C LYS A 59 -18.05 7.24 -3.86
N ALA A 60 -17.94 6.81 -2.61
CA ALA A 60 -18.37 7.59 -1.45
C ALA A 60 -17.32 8.63 -1.03
N VAL A 61 -16.04 8.29 -1.18
CA VAL A 61 -14.89 9.14 -0.85
C VAL A 61 -13.97 9.22 -2.07
N PRO A 62 -14.28 10.07 -3.07
CA PRO A 62 -13.51 10.16 -4.32
C PRO A 62 -12.12 10.78 -4.14
N ASP A 63 -11.87 11.44 -3.04
CA ASP A 63 -10.58 12.01 -2.66
C ASP A 63 -10.22 11.55 -1.25
N PHE A 64 -9.25 10.63 -1.17
CA PHE A 64 -8.83 10.03 0.10
C PHE A 64 -7.98 10.98 0.95
N ASP A 65 -7.22 11.87 0.32
CA ASP A 65 -6.25 12.72 1.01
C ASP A 65 -6.91 13.89 1.74
N THR A 66 -7.93 14.51 1.15
CA THR A 66 -8.59 15.68 1.75
C THR A 66 -9.14 15.40 3.15
N PRO A 67 -9.91 14.34 3.44
CA PRO A 67 -10.36 14.06 4.80
C PRO A 67 -9.21 13.81 5.79
N VAL A 68 -8.12 13.17 5.35
CA VAL A 68 -6.92 12.96 6.19
C VAL A 68 -6.29 14.30 6.57
N GLN A 69 -6.09 15.19 5.58
CA GLN A 69 -5.52 16.52 5.81
C GLN A 69 -6.41 17.39 6.69
N MET A 70 -7.73 17.34 6.49
CA MET A 70 -8.68 18.07 7.36
C MET A 70 -8.67 17.54 8.80
N ALA A 71 -8.35 16.27 9.00
CA ALA A 71 -8.14 15.67 10.32
C ALA A 71 -6.72 15.94 10.89
N CYS A 72 -5.92 16.81 10.25
CA CYS A 72 -4.53 17.10 10.58
C CYS A 72 -3.65 15.82 10.57
N GLY A 73 -3.95 14.91 9.67
CA GLY A 73 -3.23 13.66 9.47
C GLY A 73 -2.35 13.67 8.24
N GLU A 74 -1.54 12.64 8.17
CA GLU A 74 -0.76 12.23 6.99
C GLU A 74 -0.99 10.76 6.71
N ASN A 75 -0.93 10.36 5.47
CA ASN A 75 -1.03 8.97 5.06
C ASN A 75 0.11 8.60 4.12
N ASN A 76 0.41 7.31 4.06
CA ASN A 76 1.31 6.74 3.07
C ASN A 76 1.07 5.24 2.95
N ALA A 77 1.73 4.62 1.96
CA ALA A 77 1.73 3.19 1.77
C ALA A 77 3.05 2.71 1.17
N PHE A 78 3.26 1.41 1.20
CA PHE A 78 4.32 0.76 0.45
C PHE A 78 3.98 -0.70 0.15
N THR A 79 4.45 -1.18 -0.99
CA THR A 79 4.38 -2.59 -1.39
C THR A 79 5.77 -3.19 -1.41
N ASN A 80 5.91 -4.38 -0.82
CA ASN A 80 7.11 -5.18 -0.93
C ASN A 80 6.78 -6.57 -1.52
N ASN A 81 7.70 -7.52 -1.40
CA ASN A 81 7.47 -8.86 -1.93
C ASN A 81 6.38 -9.63 -1.18
N ASP A 82 6.15 -9.34 0.10
CA ASP A 82 5.33 -10.15 1.00
C ASP A 82 3.99 -9.54 1.34
N TYR A 83 3.92 -8.21 1.40
CA TYR A 83 2.71 -7.50 1.82
C TYR A 83 2.66 -6.08 1.25
N THR A 84 1.45 -5.52 1.27
CA THR A 84 1.17 -4.10 1.02
C THR A 84 0.63 -3.50 2.30
N ASP A 85 1.20 -2.38 2.70
CA ASP A 85 0.94 -1.72 3.97
C ASP A 85 0.47 -0.29 3.74
N PHE A 86 -0.62 0.10 4.40
CA PHE A 86 -1.18 1.44 4.38
C PHE A 86 -1.20 1.98 5.80
N TYR A 87 -0.86 3.23 5.99
CA TYR A 87 -0.91 3.83 7.32
C TYR A 87 -1.34 5.29 7.27
N ILE A 88 -2.07 5.68 8.32
CA ILE A 88 -2.52 7.04 8.58
C ILE A 88 -2.06 7.41 9.98
N THR A 89 -1.37 8.53 10.10
CA THR A 89 -0.98 9.13 11.38
C THR A 89 -1.73 10.45 11.54
N LEU A 90 -2.39 10.62 12.68
CA LEU A 90 -3.21 11.80 12.95
C LEU A 90 -3.35 12.04 14.47
N PRO A 91 -3.84 13.22 14.92
CA PRO A 91 -4.21 13.43 16.30
C PRO A 91 -5.19 12.37 16.79
N LYS A 92 -4.94 11.79 17.98
CA LYS A 92 -5.73 10.67 18.52
C LYS A 92 -7.23 10.93 18.59
N ASP A 93 -7.63 12.20 18.73
CA ASP A 93 -9.03 12.59 18.85
C ASP A 93 -9.77 12.50 17.51
N ASN A 94 -9.03 12.35 16.40
CA ASN A 94 -9.53 12.19 15.04
C ASN A 94 -9.40 10.75 14.50
N ILE A 95 -9.08 9.76 15.36
CA ILE A 95 -8.84 8.37 14.93
C ILE A 95 -10.01 7.77 14.16
N GLU A 96 -11.24 8.19 14.45
CA GLU A 96 -12.44 7.72 13.77
C GLU A 96 -12.42 8.04 12.27
N THR A 97 -11.81 9.16 11.87
CA THR A 97 -11.63 9.51 10.46
C THR A 97 -10.79 8.46 9.74
N ALA A 98 -9.66 8.04 10.33
CA ALA A 98 -8.82 7.02 9.73
C ALA A 98 -9.53 5.66 9.65
N LEU A 99 -10.23 5.25 10.69
CA LEU A 99 -10.99 4.00 10.70
C LEU A 99 -12.14 4.01 9.68
N TRP A 100 -12.82 5.14 9.53
CA TRP A 100 -13.87 5.31 8.53
C TRP A 100 -13.30 5.18 7.11
N LEU A 101 -12.24 5.90 6.79
CA LEU A 101 -11.60 5.88 5.47
C LEU A 101 -11.11 4.48 5.11
N GLU A 102 -10.42 3.79 6.04
CA GLU A 102 -9.94 2.44 5.81
C GLU A 102 -11.09 1.43 5.64
N SER A 103 -12.16 1.57 6.41
CA SER A 103 -13.34 0.69 6.27
C SER A 103 -14.07 0.92 4.95
N ASP A 104 -14.16 2.18 4.48
CA ASP A 104 -14.81 2.53 3.23
C ASP A 104 -14.06 1.92 2.04
N ARG A 105 -12.75 2.12 1.94
CA ARG A 105 -11.96 1.55 0.83
C ARG A 105 -11.87 0.02 0.84
N MET A 106 -12.09 -0.65 1.98
CA MET A 106 -12.23 -2.11 2.05
C MET A 106 -13.53 -2.60 1.41
N THR A 107 -14.57 -1.77 1.33
CA THR A 107 -15.86 -2.16 0.73
C THR A 107 -15.87 -2.08 -0.78
N GLY A 108 -15.01 -1.26 -1.38
CA GLY A 108 -14.87 -1.17 -2.83
C GLY A 108 -14.16 0.10 -3.27
N LEU A 109 -13.32 -0.05 -4.29
CA LEU A 109 -12.59 1.05 -4.92
C LEU A 109 -13.34 1.55 -6.15
N ASP A 110 -13.15 2.81 -6.50
CA ASP A 110 -13.59 3.33 -7.80
C ASP A 110 -12.53 3.02 -8.89
N ILE A 111 -12.54 1.78 -9.36
CA ILE A 111 -11.64 1.32 -10.43
C ILE A 111 -12.31 1.61 -11.78
N SER A 112 -12.34 2.86 -12.19
CA SER A 112 -12.73 3.24 -13.54
C SER A 112 -11.60 2.96 -14.54
N GLN A 113 -11.94 2.83 -15.82
CA GLN A 113 -10.93 2.69 -16.87
C GLN A 113 -9.97 3.88 -16.91
N GLU A 114 -10.48 5.09 -16.66
CA GLU A 114 -9.70 6.32 -16.62
C GLU A 114 -8.68 6.31 -15.46
N ASN A 115 -9.12 5.95 -14.25
CA ASN A 115 -8.25 5.82 -13.09
C ASN A 115 -7.16 4.78 -13.33
N LEU A 116 -7.54 3.61 -13.87
CA LEU A 116 -6.60 2.54 -14.18
C LEU A 116 -5.53 2.99 -15.18
N GLU A 117 -5.91 3.61 -16.29
CA GLU A 117 -4.94 4.07 -17.30
C GLU A 117 -4.08 5.24 -16.78
N THR A 118 -4.60 6.04 -15.88
CA THR A 118 -3.83 7.11 -15.23
C THR A 118 -2.76 6.52 -14.32
N GLU A 119 -3.14 5.57 -13.43
CA GLU A 119 -2.17 4.96 -12.52
C GLU A 119 -1.14 4.09 -13.24
N LYS A 120 -1.51 3.41 -14.30
CA LYS A 120 -0.52 2.72 -15.16
C LYS A 120 0.55 3.68 -15.67
N ARG A 121 0.16 4.86 -16.15
CA ARG A 121 1.13 5.88 -16.63
C ARG A 121 2.04 6.36 -15.49
N VAL A 122 1.48 6.60 -14.31
CA VAL A 122 2.25 7.00 -13.12
C VAL A 122 3.28 5.94 -12.77
N VAL A 123 2.88 4.67 -12.67
CA VAL A 123 3.77 3.54 -12.35
C VAL A 123 4.87 3.37 -13.43
N ILE A 124 4.53 3.55 -14.71
CA ILE A 124 5.52 3.51 -15.81
C ILE A 124 6.55 4.64 -15.66
N GLU A 125 6.13 5.85 -15.34
CA GLU A 125 7.06 6.97 -15.13
C GLU A 125 7.92 6.75 -13.87
N GLU A 126 7.35 6.21 -12.80
CA GLU A 126 8.10 5.81 -11.61
C GLU A 126 9.16 4.74 -11.94
N TYR A 127 8.80 3.73 -12.75
CA TYR A 127 9.74 2.73 -13.23
C TYR A 127 10.92 3.37 -13.98
N LYS A 128 10.62 4.30 -14.90
CA LYS A 128 11.66 5.02 -15.63
C LYS A 128 12.56 5.82 -14.69
N GLN A 129 11.99 6.55 -13.75
CA GLN A 129 12.75 7.36 -12.79
C GLN A 129 13.64 6.52 -11.89
N ARG A 130 13.15 5.40 -11.37
CA ARG A 130 13.88 4.59 -10.40
C ARG A 130 14.90 3.65 -11.04
N TYR A 131 14.59 3.13 -12.24
CA TYR A 131 15.37 2.03 -12.82
C TYR A 131 16.10 2.40 -14.12
N LEU A 132 15.57 3.31 -14.94
CA LEU A 132 16.18 3.65 -16.23
C LEU A 132 16.97 4.96 -16.20
N ASN A 133 16.50 5.95 -15.47
CA ASN A 133 17.07 7.31 -15.49
C ASN A 133 18.12 7.55 -14.39
N GLN A 134 18.52 6.49 -13.67
CA GLN A 134 19.53 6.59 -12.62
C GLN A 134 20.71 5.65 -12.91
N PRO A 135 21.94 6.07 -12.64
CA PRO A 135 23.08 5.17 -12.67
C PRO A 135 22.85 3.96 -11.76
N TYR A 136 23.07 2.74 -12.30
CA TYR A 136 22.86 1.49 -11.59
C TYR A 136 21.43 1.21 -11.12
N GLY A 137 20.41 1.92 -11.66
CA GLY A 137 19.03 1.78 -11.26
C GLY A 137 18.48 0.36 -11.45
N ASP A 138 18.87 -0.32 -12.51
CA ASP A 138 18.47 -1.70 -12.83
C ASP A 138 19.23 -2.80 -12.05
N MET A 139 20.30 -2.45 -11.33
CA MET A 139 21.16 -3.40 -10.64
C MET A 139 20.40 -4.31 -9.69
N SER A 140 19.45 -3.77 -8.93
CA SER A 140 18.66 -4.55 -7.98
C SER A 140 17.75 -5.57 -8.68
N MET A 141 17.22 -5.26 -9.85
CA MET A 141 16.39 -6.18 -10.66
C MET A 141 17.23 -7.30 -11.24
N LEU A 142 18.39 -6.98 -11.78
CA LEU A 142 19.35 -7.97 -12.30
C LEU A 142 19.83 -8.90 -11.20
N LEU A 143 20.18 -8.36 -10.02
CA LEU A 143 20.60 -9.15 -8.87
C LEU A 143 19.52 -10.13 -8.41
N ARG A 144 18.26 -9.70 -8.35
CA ARG A 144 17.12 -10.55 -8.00
C ARG A 144 16.95 -11.69 -9.00
N ALA A 145 17.02 -11.41 -10.30
CA ALA A 145 16.91 -12.41 -11.36
C ALA A 145 18.03 -13.46 -11.31
N LEU A 146 19.24 -13.06 -10.91
CA LEU A 146 20.38 -13.97 -10.72
C LEU A 146 20.27 -14.80 -9.45
N ALA A 147 19.86 -14.19 -8.32
CA ALA A 147 19.76 -14.84 -7.02
C ALA A 147 18.59 -15.82 -6.94
N TYR A 148 17.47 -15.49 -7.56
CA TYR A 148 16.22 -16.27 -7.47
C TYR A 148 15.77 -16.77 -8.85
N ARG A 149 16.10 -18.01 -9.18
CA ARG A 149 15.72 -18.61 -10.48
C ARG A 149 14.25 -19.03 -10.55
N VAL A 150 13.70 -19.54 -9.44
CA VAL A 150 12.34 -20.10 -9.35
C VAL A 150 11.48 -19.32 -8.35
N HIS A 151 12.07 -18.86 -7.26
CA HIS A 151 11.37 -18.17 -6.19
C HIS A 151 10.74 -16.85 -6.68
N PRO A 152 9.50 -16.49 -6.27
CA PRO A 152 8.82 -15.25 -6.68
C PRO A 152 9.53 -13.94 -6.34
N TYR A 153 10.59 -13.96 -5.52
CA TYR A 153 11.42 -12.78 -5.26
C TYR A 153 12.30 -12.36 -6.45
N ARG A 154 12.26 -13.10 -7.55
CA ARG A 154 13.01 -12.79 -8.77
C ARG A 154 12.60 -11.51 -9.47
N TRP A 155 11.37 -11.00 -9.22
CA TRP A 155 10.91 -9.73 -9.73
C TRP A 155 10.72 -8.70 -8.62
N ALA A 156 10.81 -7.42 -8.99
CA ALA A 156 10.57 -6.31 -8.09
C ALA A 156 9.06 -6.02 -7.96
N PRO A 157 8.60 -5.40 -6.86
CA PRO A 157 7.21 -5.02 -6.67
C PRO A 157 6.63 -4.15 -7.79
N ILE A 158 7.44 -3.29 -8.40
CA ILE A 158 7.01 -2.46 -9.53
C ILE A 158 6.68 -3.27 -10.79
N GLY A 159 7.05 -4.54 -10.82
CA GLY A 159 6.86 -5.42 -11.94
C GLY A 159 8.02 -5.43 -12.93
N LEU A 160 7.85 -6.23 -13.98
CA LEU A 160 8.72 -6.23 -15.14
C LEU A 160 8.18 -5.19 -16.13
N SER A 161 9.08 -4.52 -16.84
CA SER A 161 8.68 -3.62 -17.94
C SER A 161 7.77 -4.34 -18.92
N PRO A 162 6.70 -3.71 -19.40
CA PRO A 162 5.86 -4.24 -20.45
C PRO A 162 6.62 -4.45 -21.74
#